data_5d7315dae3606b79fdf4adc4c18fbffd
#
_entry.id   5d7315dae3606b79fdf4adc4c18fbffd
#
_cell.length_a   1.000
_cell.length_b   1.000
_cell.length_c   1.000
_cell.angle_alpha   90.00
_cell.angle_beta   90.00
_cell.angle_gamma   90.00
#
_symmetry.space_group_name_H-M   'P 1'
#
loop_
_entity.id
_entity.type
_entity.pdbx_description
1 polymer ?
#
loop_
_entity_poly.entity_id
_entity_poly.type
_entity_poly.pdbx_seq_one_letter_code
_entity_poly.pdbx_strand_id
1 'polypeptide(L)'
;MDKTTLKFGTHLTSLLIAASMFTLTSCSDSAGGNSKEMQAKVDSMQNVLNTMSDGSVTLEKQLVKFDTLDFVIFSGQQWMRFHESHSDDIIVNWPDGHHTNGLAKHLEDMKTMFVYAPDTRIKIHPIRFGNSTGEWTCVTGIMEGTFSKPMPIGNGKFIQPTGKSFKIPMCTVGHWKNGLMIEESLFWDNQTYMNQMGLGK
;
A
#
# COMPACT_ATOMS: atom_id res chain seq x y z
N MET A 1 10.90 -25.86 37.22
CA MET A 1 9.92 -25.65 36.13
C MET A 1 9.15 -24.41 36.49
N ASP A 2 9.60 -23.25 36.01
CA ASP A 2 9.05 -21.95 36.40
C ASP A 2 8.44 -21.30 35.16
N LYS A 3 7.12 -21.02 35.25
CA LYS A 3 6.37 -20.41 34.14
C LYS A 3 6.36 -18.92 34.37
N THR A 4 7.27 -18.20 33.69
CA THR A 4 7.26 -16.75 33.71
C THR A 4 6.30 -16.23 32.63
N THR A 5 5.14 -15.80 33.06
CA THR A 5 4.12 -15.16 32.21
C THR A 5 4.50 -13.69 32.02
N LEU A 6 4.89 -13.33 30.81
CA LEU A 6 5.18 -11.94 30.44
C LEU A 6 3.85 -11.22 30.18
N LYS A 7 3.45 -10.34 31.11
CA LYS A 7 2.32 -9.44 30.92
C LYS A 7 2.78 -8.22 30.12
N PHE A 8 2.31 -8.08 28.87
CA PHE A 8 2.40 -6.82 28.13
C PHE A 8 1.41 -5.82 28.73
N GLY A 9 1.94 -4.82 29.41
CA GLY A 9 1.18 -3.67 29.85
C GLY A 9 0.95 -2.70 28.70
N THR A 10 -0.30 -2.54 28.30
CA THR A 10 -0.73 -1.47 27.39
C THR A 10 -0.74 -0.15 28.16
N HIS A 11 0.30 0.65 28.00
CA HIS A 11 0.27 2.05 28.45
C HIS A 11 -0.44 2.89 27.38
N LEU A 12 -1.74 3.05 27.57
CA LEU A 12 -2.53 4.08 26.91
C LEU A 12 -2.24 5.41 27.63
N THR A 13 -1.27 6.17 27.12
CA THR A 13 -1.02 7.52 27.61
C THR A 13 -2.11 8.45 27.08
N SER A 14 -3.19 8.57 27.84
CA SER A 14 -4.17 9.63 27.65
C SER A 14 -3.51 10.97 27.96
N LEU A 15 -3.21 11.75 26.93
CA LEU A 15 -2.77 13.14 27.09
C LEU A 15 -3.99 13.98 27.47
N LEU A 16 -4.22 14.11 28.76
CA LEU A 16 -5.18 15.06 29.32
C LEU A 16 -4.62 16.46 29.14
N ILE A 17 -5.05 17.17 28.10
CA ILE A 17 -4.85 18.61 27.99
C ILE A 17 -5.81 19.25 28.97
N ALA A 18 -5.30 19.64 30.15
CA ALA A 18 -6.01 20.44 31.11
C ALA A 18 -6.26 21.82 30.48
N ALA A 19 -7.50 22.09 30.10
CA ALA A 19 -7.95 23.42 29.73
C ALA A 19 -8.00 24.25 31.04
N SER A 20 -6.96 25.04 31.30
CA SER A 20 -6.99 26.07 32.34
C SER A 20 -7.93 27.19 31.89
N MET A 21 -9.09 27.26 32.48
CA MET A 21 -10.00 28.40 32.36
C MET A 21 -9.35 29.62 32.99
N PHE A 22 -8.79 30.50 32.21
CA PHE A 22 -8.48 31.85 32.60
C PHE A 22 -9.76 32.67 32.50
N THR A 23 -10.37 32.98 33.66
CA THR A 23 -11.40 34.00 33.74
C THR A 23 -10.74 35.36 33.67
N LEU A 24 -10.74 35.97 32.48
CA LEU A 24 -10.41 37.38 32.35
C LEU A 24 -11.69 38.21 32.50
N THR A 25 -11.77 38.92 33.59
CA THR A 25 -12.80 39.94 33.82
C THR A 25 -12.64 41.09 32.86
N SER A 26 -13.72 41.36 32.18
CA SER A 26 -14.14 42.44 31.28
C SER A 26 -13.40 43.78 31.35
N CYS A 27 -13.11 44.31 30.11
CA CYS A 27 -13.32 45.72 29.80
C CYS A 27 -13.72 45.86 28.32
N SER A 28 -14.93 46.42 28.12
CA SER A 28 -15.51 47.20 27.00
C SER A 28 -15.41 46.72 25.54
N ASP A 29 -16.51 46.50 24.97
CA ASP A 29 -17.16 46.76 23.65
C ASP A 29 -16.42 46.65 22.31
N SER A 30 -15.15 46.33 22.24
CA SER A 30 -14.47 45.96 21.00
C SER A 30 -14.00 44.47 20.94
N ALA A 31 -14.22 43.73 22.03
CA ALA A 31 -13.73 42.37 22.18
C ALA A 31 -14.60 41.29 21.47
N GLY A 32 -15.84 41.60 21.10
CA GLY A 32 -16.79 40.61 20.56
C GLY A 32 -16.42 40.14 19.11
N GLY A 33 -15.82 41.01 18.35
CA GLY A 33 -15.39 40.67 16.98
C GLY A 33 -14.17 39.72 16.98
N ASN A 34 -13.18 40.05 17.82
CA ASN A 34 -11.93 39.28 17.90
C ASN A 34 -12.13 37.87 18.51
N SER A 35 -13.07 37.74 19.44
CA SER A 35 -13.43 36.45 20.03
C SER A 35 -14.10 35.50 19.04
N LYS A 36 -15.02 36.00 18.22
CA LYS A 36 -15.69 35.18 17.18
C LYS A 36 -14.71 34.77 16.06
N GLU A 37 -13.84 35.67 15.63
CA GLU A 37 -12.81 35.35 14.65
C GLU A 37 -11.81 34.32 15.19
N MET A 38 -11.41 34.44 16.44
CA MET A 38 -10.51 33.48 17.07
C MET A 38 -11.18 32.11 17.20
N GLN A 39 -12.46 32.06 17.61
CA GLN A 39 -13.21 30.81 17.66
C GLN A 39 -13.34 30.15 16.30
N ALA A 40 -13.64 30.90 15.24
CA ALA A 40 -13.71 30.38 13.88
C ALA A 40 -12.36 29.79 13.42
N LYS A 41 -11.24 30.42 13.78
CA LYS A 41 -9.89 29.89 13.52
C LYS A 41 -9.65 28.58 14.28
N VAL A 42 -10.02 28.52 15.56
CA VAL A 42 -9.91 27.30 16.37
C VAL A 42 -10.74 26.15 15.76
N ASP A 43 -11.99 26.43 15.39
CA ASP A 43 -12.88 25.44 14.77
C ASP A 43 -12.31 24.95 13.43
N SER A 44 -11.77 25.86 12.61
CA SER A 44 -11.12 25.52 11.35
C SER A 44 -9.89 24.65 11.57
N MET A 45 -9.02 24.97 12.53
CA MET A 45 -7.85 24.18 12.88
C MET A 45 -8.25 22.79 13.43
N GLN A 46 -9.29 22.71 14.24
CA GLN A 46 -9.81 21.44 14.75
C GLN A 46 -10.33 20.55 13.62
N ASN A 47 -11.04 21.11 12.65
CA ASN A 47 -11.51 20.38 11.47
C ASN A 47 -10.33 19.84 10.63
N VAL A 48 -9.28 20.62 10.46
CA VAL A 48 -8.06 20.17 9.77
C VAL A 48 -7.41 19.01 10.53
N LEU A 49 -7.27 19.12 11.86
CA LEU A 49 -6.69 18.06 12.68
C LEU A 49 -7.53 16.76 12.64
N ASN A 50 -8.85 16.87 12.67
CA ASN A 50 -9.74 15.71 12.56
C ASN A 50 -9.59 15.04 11.19
N THR A 51 -9.57 15.81 10.10
CA THR A 51 -9.38 15.29 8.74
C THR A 51 -8.04 14.58 8.58
N MET A 52 -6.96 15.13 9.15
CA MET A 52 -5.63 14.50 9.13
C MET A 52 -5.61 13.20 9.96
N SER A 53 -6.30 13.18 11.10
CA SER A 53 -6.42 11.97 11.94
C SER A 53 -7.16 10.85 11.19
N ASP A 54 -8.29 11.16 10.58
CA ASP A 54 -9.08 10.19 9.81
C ASP A 54 -8.32 9.67 8.59
N GLY A 55 -7.60 10.55 7.90
CA GLY A 55 -6.74 10.20 6.80
C GLY A 55 -5.59 9.28 7.23
N SER A 56 -4.98 9.52 8.38
CA SER A 56 -3.92 8.67 8.94
C SER A 56 -4.42 7.26 9.25
N VAL A 57 -5.61 7.14 9.85
CA VAL A 57 -6.25 5.83 10.11
C VAL A 57 -6.59 5.12 8.80
N THR A 58 -7.08 5.85 7.81
CA THR A 58 -7.37 5.30 6.48
C THR A 58 -6.10 4.81 5.81
N LEU A 59 -5.04 5.60 5.81
CA LEU A 59 -3.74 5.25 5.26
C LEU A 59 -3.19 3.94 5.87
N GLU A 60 -3.19 3.83 7.19
CA GLU A 60 -2.66 2.62 7.84
C GLU A 60 -3.48 1.37 7.48
N LYS A 61 -4.80 1.47 7.40
CA LYS A 61 -5.66 0.36 6.93
C LYS A 61 -5.30 -0.07 5.50
N GLN A 62 -5.03 0.87 4.61
CA GLN A 62 -4.66 0.58 3.22
C GLN A 62 -3.27 -0.05 3.14
N LEU A 63 -2.31 0.44 3.92
CA LEU A 63 -0.96 -0.14 3.97
C LEU A 63 -0.96 -1.57 4.53
N VAL A 64 -1.73 -1.85 5.57
CA VAL A 64 -1.92 -3.22 6.10
C VAL A 64 -2.59 -4.13 5.06
N LYS A 65 -3.57 -3.60 4.31
CA LYS A 65 -4.20 -4.34 3.22
C LYS A 65 -3.20 -4.64 2.10
N PHE A 66 -2.31 -3.71 1.80
CA PHE A 66 -1.22 -3.90 0.83
C PHE A 66 -0.25 -5.00 1.27
N ASP A 67 0.17 -5.01 2.54
CA ASP A 67 0.99 -6.09 3.10
C ASP A 67 0.30 -7.46 2.95
N THR A 68 -1.00 -7.53 3.23
CA THR A 68 -1.80 -8.76 3.05
C THR A 68 -1.89 -9.16 1.58
N LEU A 69 -2.07 -8.18 0.68
CA LEU A 69 -2.10 -8.42 -0.76
C LEU A 69 -0.80 -9.08 -1.23
N ASP A 70 0.34 -8.48 -0.95
CA ASP A 70 1.61 -8.94 -1.50
C ASP A 70 2.16 -10.20 -0.80
N PHE A 71 2.10 -10.23 0.53
CA PHE A 71 2.74 -11.31 1.29
C PHE A 71 1.90 -12.58 1.36
N VAL A 72 0.56 -12.46 1.32
CA VAL A 72 -0.35 -13.59 1.51
C VAL A 72 -1.09 -13.92 0.22
N ILE A 73 -1.73 -12.94 -0.41
CA ILE A 73 -2.62 -13.18 -1.53
C ILE A 73 -1.83 -13.42 -2.82
N PHE A 74 -0.96 -12.50 -3.22
CA PHE A 74 -0.12 -12.61 -4.40
C PHE A 74 0.90 -13.74 -4.25
N SER A 75 1.75 -13.69 -3.23
CA SER A 75 2.80 -14.69 -3.00
C SER A 75 2.25 -16.09 -2.74
N GLY A 76 1.05 -16.19 -2.18
CA GLY A 76 0.31 -17.44 -1.96
C GLY A 76 -0.57 -17.87 -3.13
N GLN A 77 -0.58 -17.11 -4.24
CA GLN A 77 -1.42 -17.37 -5.43
C GLN A 77 -2.91 -17.53 -5.10
N GLN A 78 -3.41 -16.76 -4.13
CA GLN A 78 -4.80 -16.81 -3.66
C GLN A 78 -5.71 -15.94 -4.53
N TRP A 79 -5.77 -16.24 -5.82
CA TRP A 79 -6.39 -15.41 -6.87
C TRP A 79 -7.82 -14.97 -6.57
N MET A 80 -8.61 -15.82 -5.92
CA MET A 80 -9.99 -15.51 -5.56
C MET A 80 -10.14 -14.44 -4.49
N ARG A 81 -9.04 -14.05 -3.82
CA ARG A 81 -9.04 -13.05 -2.75
C ARG A 81 -8.61 -11.65 -3.18
N PHE A 82 -8.20 -11.48 -4.43
CA PHE A 82 -7.80 -10.16 -4.94
C PHE A 82 -8.90 -9.10 -4.82
N HIS A 83 -10.17 -9.47 -4.91
CA HIS A 83 -11.30 -8.59 -4.67
C HIS A 83 -11.33 -7.96 -3.25
N GLU A 84 -10.57 -8.47 -2.29
CA GLU A 84 -10.45 -7.89 -0.95
C GLU A 84 -9.69 -6.55 -0.98
N SER A 85 -8.87 -6.32 -2.02
CA SER A 85 -8.04 -5.12 -2.17
C SER A 85 -8.28 -4.36 -3.48
N HIS A 86 -8.79 -5.00 -4.53
CA HIS A 86 -8.96 -4.42 -5.85
C HIS A 86 -10.43 -4.24 -6.21
N SER A 87 -10.77 -3.15 -6.90
CA SER A 87 -12.08 -3.01 -7.53
C SER A 87 -12.15 -3.86 -8.80
N ASP A 88 -13.36 -4.24 -9.20
CA ASP A 88 -13.57 -5.05 -10.42
C ASP A 88 -13.14 -4.30 -11.69
N ASP A 89 -13.17 -2.98 -11.68
CA ASP A 89 -12.82 -2.07 -12.78
C ASP A 89 -11.42 -1.43 -12.64
N ILE A 90 -10.55 -2.01 -11.82
CA ILE A 90 -9.20 -1.49 -11.57
C ILE A 90 -8.43 -1.26 -12.87
N ILE A 91 -7.66 -0.17 -12.91
CA ILE A 91 -6.69 0.10 -13.97
C ILE A 91 -5.30 -0.23 -13.42
N VAL A 92 -4.52 -1.04 -14.15
CA VAL A 92 -3.15 -1.38 -13.76
C VAL A 92 -2.16 -0.92 -14.81
N ASN A 93 -1.20 -0.12 -14.40
CA ASN A 93 -0.12 0.42 -15.22
C ASN A 93 1.14 -0.43 -15.01
N TRP A 94 1.59 -1.13 -16.05
CA TRP A 94 2.72 -2.04 -15.98
C TRP A 94 4.05 -1.36 -16.36
N PRO A 95 5.21 -1.89 -15.90
CA PRO A 95 6.52 -1.26 -16.13
C PRO A 95 6.98 -1.24 -17.60
N ASP A 96 6.37 -2.02 -18.47
CA ASP A 96 6.63 -2.03 -19.91
C ASP A 96 5.75 -1.05 -20.69
N GLY A 97 4.88 -0.31 -19.99
CA GLY A 97 4.01 0.72 -20.54
C GLY A 97 2.66 0.21 -21.03
N HIS A 98 2.34 -1.09 -20.91
CA HIS A 98 0.97 -1.52 -21.19
C HIS A 98 0.03 -1.26 -20.01
N HIS A 99 -1.26 -1.24 -20.28
CA HIS A 99 -2.32 -1.05 -19.31
C HIS A 99 -3.25 -2.25 -19.29
N THR A 100 -3.66 -2.64 -18.09
CA THR A 100 -4.71 -3.65 -17.87
C THR A 100 -5.95 -2.97 -17.35
N ASN A 101 -7.11 -3.28 -17.92
CA ASN A 101 -8.40 -2.78 -17.47
C ASN A 101 -9.22 -3.95 -16.90
N GLY A 102 -9.61 -3.83 -15.65
CA GLY A 102 -10.43 -4.78 -14.90
C GLY A 102 -9.62 -5.89 -14.22
N LEU A 103 -10.14 -6.29 -13.05
CA LEU A 103 -9.50 -7.28 -12.18
C LEU A 103 -9.30 -8.63 -12.87
N ALA A 104 -10.27 -9.10 -13.65
CA ALA A 104 -10.17 -10.40 -14.34
C ALA A 104 -8.94 -10.45 -15.26
N LYS A 105 -8.72 -9.38 -16.04
CA LYS A 105 -7.55 -9.29 -16.95
C LYS A 105 -6.25 -9.13 -16.18
N HIS A 106 -6.23 -8.33 -15.12
CA HIS A 106 -5.08 -8.20 -14.23
C HIS A 106 -4.63 -9.55 -13.64
N LEU A 107 -5.59 -10.38 -13.21
CA LEU A 107 -5.30 -11.73 -12.70
C LEU A 107 -4.70 -12.65 -13.78
N GLU A 108 -5.13 -12.55 -15.04
CA GLU A 108 -4.52 -13.29 -16.15
C GLU A 108 -3.07 -12.90 -16.34
N ASP A 109 -2.77 -11.60 -16.38
CA ASP A 109 -1.43 -11.08 -16.59
C ASP A 109 -0.49 -11.49 -15.45
N MET A 110 -0.93 -11.38 -14.19
CA MET A 110 -0.15 -11.86 -13.04
C MET A 110 0.11 -13.37 -13.08
N LYS A 111 -0.90 -14.18 -13.38
CA LYS A 111 -0.76 -15.65 -13.46
C LYS A 111 0.30 -16.06 -14.47
N THR A 112 0.51 -15.26 -15.55
CA THR A 112 1.55 -15.54 -16.54
C THR A 112 2.95 -15.58 -15.92
N MET A 113 3.22 -14.75 -14.91
CA MET A 113 4.51 -14.76 -14.18
C MET A 113 4.72 -16.08 -13.44
N PHE A 114 3.68 -16.61 -12.83
CA PHE A 114 3.73 -17.87 -12.08
C PHE A 114 3.81 -19.12 -12.95
N VAL A 115 3.52 -19.00 -14.27
CA VAL A 115 3.73 -20.10 -15.22
C VAL A 115 5.21 -20.46 -15.30
N TYR A 116 6.08 -19.46 -15.42
CA TYR A 116 7.53 -19.71 -15.62
C TYR A 116 8.35 -19.60 -14.33
N ALA A 117 7.86 -18.89 -13.33
CA ALA A 117 8.49 -18.70 -12.02
C ALA A 117 7.45 -18.95 -10.90
N PRO A 118 7.07 -20.22 -10.66
CA PRO A 118 5.96 -20.54 -9.74
C PRO A 118 6.25 -20.24 -8.26
N ASP A 119 7.49 -19.96 -7.91
CA ASP A 119 7.94 -19.56 -6.58
C ASP A 119 8.07 -18.04 -6.41
N THR A 120 7.53 -17.25 -7.36
CA THR A 120 7.51 -15.79 -7.29
C THR A 120 6.81 -15.32 -6.02
N ARG A 121 7.45 -14.39 -5.29
CA ARG A 121 6.92 -13.86 -4.03
C ARG A 121 7.49 -12.50 -3.68
N ILE A 122 6.75 -11.79 -2.83
CA ILE A 122 7.16 -10.57 -2.13
C ILE A 122 7.03 -10.85 -0.62
N LYS A 123 8.03 -10.49 0.18
CA LYS A 123 8.05 -10.81 1.62
C LYS A 123 8.15 -9.59 2.52
N ILE A 124 8.58 -8.48 2.01
CA ILE A 124 8.84 -7.27 2.78
C ILE A 124 8.46 -6.02 2.00
N HIS A 125 7.96 -5.03 2.73
CA HIS A 125 7.84 -3.64 2.29
C HIS A 125 8.76 -2.77 3.15
N PRO A 126 10.02 -2.58 2.77
CA PRO A 126 10.98 -1.82 3.58
C PRO A 126 10.63 -0.33 3.70
N ILE A 127 9.91 0.20 2.72
CA ILE A 127 9.39 1.57 2.73
C ILE A 127 7.91 1.51 2.35
N ARG A 128 7.07 2.14 3.17
CA ARG A 128 5.65 2.29 2.89
C ARG A 128 5.15 3.62 3.42
N PHE A 129 4.39 4.34 2.63
CA PHE A 129 3.81 5.63 2.98
C PHE A 129 2.60 5.95 2.08
N GLY A 130 1.97 7.09 2.32
CA GLY A 130 0.91 7.60 1.47
C GLY A 130 0.62 9.07 1.74
N ASN A 131 -0.41 9.60 1.09
CA ASN A 131 -0.85 10.97 1.30
C ASN A 131 -1.68 11.10 2.59
N SER A 132 -1.92 12.32 3.02
CA SER A 132 -2.62 12.63 4.27
C SER A 132 -4.10 12.20 4.31
N THR A 133 -4.71 11.91 3.16
CA THR A 133 -6.10 11.42 3.07
C THR A 133 -6.18 9.90 3.07
N GLY A 134 -5.07 9.20 2.84
CA GLY A 134 -5.03 7.76 2.64
C GLY A 134 -5.53 7.28 1.27
N GLU A 135 -5.84 8.20 0.34
CA GLU A 135 -6.27 7.82 -1.01
C GLU A 135 -5.14 7.27 -1.87
N TRP A 136 -3.91 7.67 -1.56
CA TRP A 136 -2.72 7.22 -2.27
C TRP A 136 -1.76 6.54 -1.33
N THR A 137 -1.27 5.37 -1.75
CA THR A 137 -0.22 4.62 -1.05
C THR A 137 0.95 4.34 -1.98
N CYS A 138 2.12 4.22 -1.38
CA CYS A 138 3.32 3.77 -2.07
C CYS A 138 4.02 2.74 -1.19
N VAL A 139 4.32 1.58 -1.74
CA VAL A 139 5.12 0.55 -1.09
C VAL A 139 6.30 0.17 -1.98
N THR A 140 7.46 -0.03 -1.36
CA THR A 140 8.58 -0.68 -2.04
C THR A 140 8.63 -2.14 -1.60
N GLY A 141 8.96 -3.02 -2.50
CA GLY A 141 9.05 -4.46 -2.24
C GLY A 141 10.32 -5.06 -2.84
N ILE A 142 10.57 -6.31 -2.48
CA ILE A 142 11.55 -7.14 -3.15
C ILE A 142 10.79 -8.33 -3.73
N MET A 143 10.69 -8.36 -5.06
CA MET A 143 10.13 -9.51 -5.79
C MET A 143 11.25 -10.51 -6.09
N GLU A 144 11.08 -11.75 -5.67
CA GLU A 144 12.04 -12.83 -5.87
C GLU A 144 11.37 -14.09 -6.40
N GLY A 145 12.12 -14.90 -7.13
CA GLY A 145 11.67 -16.16 -7.69
C GLY A 145 12.74 -16.84 -8.53
N THR A 146 12.37 -17.93 -9.19
CA THR A 146 13.30 -18.74 -10.03
C THR A 146 12.67 -19.03 -11.38
N PHE A 147 13.37 -18.72 -12.47
CA PHE A 147 12.95 -19.11 -13.82
C PHE A 147 13.14 -20.62 -13.99
N SER A 148 12.17 -21.41 -13.57
CA SER A 148 12.25 -22.86 -13.45
C SER A 148 11.34 -23.64 -14.39
N LYS A 149 10.44 -22.97 -15.13
CA LYS A 149 9.51 -23.59 -16.10
C LYS A 149 9.56 -22.86 -17.44
N PRO A 150 9.17 -23.51 -18.55
CA PRO A 150 9.13 -22.86 -19.87
C PRO A 150 8.24 -21.61 -19.85
N MET A 151 8.78 -20.48 -20.32
CA MET A 151 8.06 -19.20 -20.44
C MET A 151 7.35 -19.12 -21.80
N PRO A 152 6.03 -19.02 -21.85
CA PRO A 152 5.30 -18.85 -23.10
C PRO A 152 5.56 -17.46 -23.69
N ILE A 153 5.85 -17.40 -24.99
CA ILE A 153 6.09 -16.14 -25.74
C ILE A 153 5.12 -15.99 -26.93
N GLY A 154 4.00 -16.67 -26.87
CA GLY A 154 2.99 -16.65 -27.92
C GLY A 154 3.27 -17.63 -29.06
N ASN A 155 2.24 -17.85 -29.91
CA ASN A 155 2.31 -18.72 -31.10
C ASN A 155 2.87 -20.13 -30.81
N GLY A 156 2.61 -20.70 -29.65
CA GLY A 156 3.10 -22.01 -29.22
C GLY A 156 4.61 -22.08 -28.97
N LYS A 157 5.30 -20.93 -28.94
CA LYS A 157 6.74 -20.85 -28.66
C LYS A 157 7.01 -20.63 -27.17
N PHE A 158 8.16 -21.16 -26.73
CA PHE A 158 8.59 -21.07 -25.34
C PHE A 158 10.08 -20.73 -25.27
N ILE A 159 10.44 -19.93 -24.25
CA ILE A 159 11.82 -19.80 -23.79
C ILE A 159 12.03 -20.88 -22.73
N GLN A 160 13.10 -21.67 -22.89
CA GLN A 160 13.43 -22.73 -21.93
C GLN A 160 13.95 -22.12 -20.63
N PRO A 161 13.64 -22.73 -19.47
CA PRO A 161 14.10 -22.22 -18.18
C PRO A 161 15.62 -22.28 -18.08
N THR A 162 16.17 -21.25 -17.44
CA THR A 162 17.61 -21.18 -17.16
C THR A 162 17.97 -21.73 -15.80
N GLY A 163 17.00 -21.91 -14.90
CA GLY A 163 17.19 -22.25 -13.49
C GLY A 163 17.75 -21.08 -12.66
N LYS A 164 17.92 -19.90 -13.25
CA LYS A 164 18.42 -18.72 -12.52
C LYS A 164 17.33 -18.06 -11.68
N SER A 165 17.72 -17.66 -10.48
CA SER A 165 16.86 -16.88 -9.58
C SER A 165 16.98 -15.39 -9.89
N PHE A 166 15.90 -14.67 -9.59
CA PHE A 166 15.85 -13.21 -9.61
C PHE A 166 15.47 -12.67 -8.25
N LYS A 167 15.97 -11.47 -7.95
CA LYS A 167 15.64 -10.69 -6.78
C LYS A 167 15.73 -9.22 -7.15
N ILE A 168 14.61 -8.60 -7.40
CA ILE A 168 14.53 -7.23 -7.92
C ILE A 168 13.75 -6.32 -6.97
N PRO A 169 14.23 -5.09 -6.76
CA PRO A 169 13.43 -4.09 -6.09
C PRO A 169 12.26 -3.68 -6.98
N MET A 170 11.12 -3.45 -6.35
CA MET A 170 9.93 -2.93 -7.01
C MET A 170 9.30 -1.82 -6.18
N CYS A 171 8.47 -1.03 -6.80
CA CYS A 171 7.62 -0.05 -6.14
C CYS A 171 6.22 -0.17 -6.73
N THR A 172 5.21 -0.13 -5.87
CA THR A 172 3.81 -0.08 -6.29
C THR A 172 3.15 1.14 -5.70
N VAL A 173 2.46 1.90 -6.55
CA VAL A 173 1.62 3.03 -6.15
C VAL A 173 0.17 2.62 -6.34
N GLY A 174 -0.62 2.69 -5.27
CA GLY A 174 -2.04 2.37 -5.27
C GLY A 174 -2.90 3.61 -5.06
N HIS A 175 -3.94 3.77 -5.87
CA HIS A 175 -5.00 4.74 -5.70
C HIS A 175 -6.25 4.04 -5.16
N TRP A 176 -6.75 4.49 -4.02
CA TRP A 176 -7.81 3.83 -3.28
C TRP A 176 -9.09 4.65 -3.23
N LYS A 177 -10.22 3.97 -3.33
CA LYS A 177 -11.54 4.55 -3.15
C LYS A 177 -12.43 3.54 -2.40
N ASN A 178 -13.08 3.97 -1.34
CA ASN A 178 -13.95 3.12 -0.53
C ASN A 178 -13.28 1.82 -0.03
N GLY A 179 -11.96 1.89 0.26
CA GLY A 179 -11.18 0.76 0.75
C GLY A 179 -10.75 -0.26 -0.31
N LEU A 180 -11.01 -0.01 -1.59
CA LEU A 180 -10.52 -0.80 -2.72
C LEU A 180 -9.59 0.03 -3.60
N MET A 181 -8.57 -0.61 -4.15
CA MET A 181 -7.67 -0.03 -5.12
C MET A 181 -8.37 0.04 -6.47
N ILE A 182 -8.46 1.26 -7.03
CA ILE A 182 -9.10 1.54 -8.32
C ILE A 182 -8.07 1.78 -9.42
N GLU A 183 -6.82 2.06 -9.02
CA GLU A 183 -5.68 2.19 -9.93
C GLU A 183 -4.43 1.69 -9.22
N GLU A 184 -3.60 0.97 -9.95
CA GLU A 184 -2.32 0.44 -9.51
C GLU A 184 -1.24 0.77 -10.53
N SER A 185 -0.10 1.29 -10.08
CA SER A 185 1.06 1.51 -10.94
C SER A 185 2.24 0.73 -10.42
N LEU A 186 2.77 -0.14 -11.26
CA LEU A 186 3.86 -1.06 -10.96
C LEU A 186 5.17 -0.56 -11.55
N PHE A 187 6.22 -0.58 -10.75
CA PHE A 187 7.54 -0.11 -11.16
C PHE A 187 8.63 -1.12 -10.76
N TRP A 188 9.35 -1.61 -11.74
CA TRP A 188 10.61 -2.35 -11.57
C TRP A 188 11.45 -2.22 -12.84
N ASP A 189 12.75 -2.53 -12.73
CA ASP A 189 13.63 -2.55 -13.89
C ASP A 189 13.52 -3.88 -14.65
N ASN A 190 12.82 -3.85 -15.78
CA ASN A 190 12.65 -5.00 -16.67
C ASN A 190 14.00 -5.52 -17.19
N GLN A 191 14.98 -4.66 -17.45
CA GLN A 191 16.29 -5.09 -17.94
C GLN A 191 17.04 -5.90 -16.87
N THR A 192 17.02 -5.41 -15.62
CA THR A 192 17.60 -6.15 -14.49
C THR A 192 16.88 -7.47 -14.26
N TYR A 193 15.55 -7.49 -14.35
CA TYR A 193 14.75 -8.70 -14.23
C TYR A 193 15.16 -9.75 -15.28
N MET A 194 15.19 -9.36 -16.55
CA MET A 194 15.60 -10.24 -17.65
C MET A 194 17.05 -10.72 -17.53
N ASN A 195 17.97 -9.82 -17.13
CA ASN A 195 19.38 -10.16 -16.92
C ASN A 195 19.55 -11.22 -15.82
N GLN A 196 18.85 -11.07 -14.69
CA GLN A 196 18.94 -12.03 -13.59
C GLN A 196 18.37 -13.39 -13.98
N MET A 197 17.29 -13.45 -14.76
CA MET A 197 16.77 -14.70 -15.33
C MET A 197 17.68 -15.31 -16.42
N GLY A 198 18.73 -14.61 -16.85
CA GLY A 198 19.65 -15.07 -17.91
C GLY A 198 19.11 -14.86 -19.32
N LEU A 199 18.17 -13.93 -19.49
CA LEU A 199 17.53 -13.57 -20.76
C LEU A 199 17.97 -12.19 -21.28
N GLY A 200 18.83 -11.49 -20.53
CA GLY A 200 19.42 -10.22 -20.95
C GLY A 200 20.33 -10.41 -22.17
N LYS A 201 20.35 -9.38 -23.03
CA LYS A 201 21.28 -9.29 -24.17
C LYS A 201 22.58 -8.65 -23.73
#